data_3e00bffd6f3214bd3d8f6e038b8221b0
#
_entry.id   3e00bffd6f3214bd3d8f6e038b8221b0
#
_cell.length_a   1.000
_cell.length_b   1.000
_cell.length_c   1.000
_cell.angle_alpha   90.00
_cell.angle_beta   90.00
_cell.angle_gamma   90.00
#
_symmetry.space_group_name_H-M   'P 1'
#
loop_
_entity.id
_entity.type
_entity.pdbx_description
1 polymer ?
#
loop_
_entity_poly.entity_id
_entity_poly.type
_entity_poly.pdbx_seq_one_letter_code
_entity_poly.pdbx_strand_id
1 'polypeptide(L)'
;RAFVSCEFGHFWVDARRGKVFQLQPNGQGLTAISDFRNGGGESGMRRWYKKHLPFKILKQNIEGFSEKDIDNTYKGIGINMWWDSRFKRLFVTKLDYIVKTPYKNKIKYEDGDFKYNNNIVEITNTEYFKNISWTVSYSPIYNSWISYYDFFPQYSISQNDYFQTGINYASDSSEEGLWSHLLTNKSFQVFYGKKYPWTIEIPIKNNYVNNILNDLKIWSISQ
;
A
#
# COMPACT_ATOMS: atom_id res chain seq x y z
N ARG A 1 -3.84 12.47 -5.40
CA ARG A 1 -3.23 12.82 -4.08
C ARG A 1 -3.88 11.96 -3.01
N ALA A 2 -3.08 11.25 -2.23
CA ALA A 2 -3.57 10.40 -1.17
C ALA A 2 -4.04 11.25 0.03
N PHE A 3 -5.35 11.33 0.19
CA PHE A 3 -6.03 12.07 1.25
C PHE A 3 -7.33 11.36 1.64
N VAL A 4 -7.59 11.27 2.95
CA VAL A 4 -8.81 10.70 3.51
C VAL A 4 -9.26 11.54 4.70
N SER A 5 -10.58 11.75 4.82
CA SER A 5 -11.23 12.33 6.00
C SER A 5 -12.18 11.32 6.64
N CYS A 6 -12.13 11.20 7.95
CA CYS A 6 -13.02 10.35 8.75
C CYS A 6 -13.23 10.97 10.15
N GLU A 7 -13.92 10.25 11.01
CA GLU A 7 -14.18 10.67 12.40
C GLU A 7 -12.92 10.87 13.25
N PHE A 8 -11.79 10.30 12.85
CA PHE A 8 -10.50 10.46 13.53
C PHE A 8 -9.67 11.61 12.97
N GLY A 9 -10.18 12.36 11.98
CA GLY A 9 -9.53 13.51 11.38
C GLY A 9 -9.19 13.33 9.91
N HIS A 10 -8.18 14.09 9.50
CA HIS A 10 -7.74 14.17 8.11
C HIS A 10 -6.36 13.51 7.97
N PHE A 11 -6.23 12.62 7.01
CA PHE A 11 -5.00 11.87 6.76
C PHE A 11 -4.47 12.16 5.35
N TRP A 12 -3.15 12.29 5.23
CA TRP A 12 -2.51 12.42 3.91
C TRP A 12 -1.07 11.91 3.92
N VAL A 13 -0.56 11.64 2.73
CA VAL A 13 0.81 11.19 2.52
C VAL A 13 1.67 12.30 1.93
N ASP A 14 2.84 12.52 2.52
CA ASP A 14 3.93 13.30 1.93
C ASP A 14 5.04 12.34 1.47
N ALA A 15 4.98 11.95 0.20
CA ALA A 15 5.93 10.99 -0.36
C ALA A 15 7.37 11.53 -0.41
N ARG A 16 7.55 12.85 -0.54
CA ARG A 16 8.88 13.47 -0.55
C ARG A 16 9.55 13.40 0.81
N ARG A 17 8.78 13.69 1.88
CA ARG A 17 9.26 13.59 3.26
C ARG A 17 9.27 12.16 3.79
N GLY A 18 8.65 11.22 3.09
CA GLY A 18 8.49 9.83 3.54
C GLY A 18 7.64 9.72 4.79
N LYS A 19 6.53 10.48 4.86
CA LYS A 19 5.68 10.59 6.06
C LYS A 19 4.20 10.47 5.72
N VAL A 20 3.45 9.93 6.67
CA VAL A 20 1.99 9.96 6.70
C VAL A 20 1.56 10.82 7.88
N PHE A 21 0.68 11.77 7.61
CA PHE A 21 0.22 12.74 8.61
C PHE A 21 -1.25 12.53 8.95
N GLN A 22 -1.58 12.90 10.17
CA GLN A 22 -2.94 13.03 10.69
C GLN A 22 -3.11 14.44 11.28
N LEU A 23 -4.16 15.14 10.87
CA LEU A 23 -4.70 16.32 11.55
C LEU A 23 -5.94 15.88 12.31
N GLN A 24 -6.01 16.18 13.60
CA GLN A 24 -7.16 15.82 14.44
C GLN A 24 -8.45 16.54 13.98
N PRO A 25 -9.66 15.98 14.28
CA PRO A 25 -10.93 16.50 13.78
C PRO A 25 -11.21 17.96 14.18
N ASN A 26 -10.70 18.39 15.33
CA ASN A 26 -10.84 19.77 15.84
C ASN A 26 -9.84 20.76 15.23
N GLY A 27 -9.02 20.31 14.26
CA GLY A 27 -7.96 21.13 13.65
C GLY A 27 -6.75 21.37 14.58
N GLN A 28 -6.77 20.84 15.78
CA GLN A 28 -5.67 20.96 16.75
C GLN A 28 -4.83 19.66 16.72
N GLY A 29 -3.53 19.82 16.57
CA GLY A 29 -2.61 18.68 16.64
C GLY A 29 -2.38 17.98 15.30
N LEU A 30 -1.31 18.40 14.64
CA LEU A 30 -0.73 17.70 13.50
C LEU A 30 0.28 16.66 13.97
N THR A 31 0.05 15.39 13.59
CA THR A 31 0.91 14.28 13.98
C THR A 31 1.42 13.52 12.76
N ALA A 32 2.71 13.20 12.75
CA ALA A 32 3.26 12.27 11.76
C ALA A 32 3.07 10.83 12.26
N ILE A 33 1.98 10.19 11.87
CA ILE A 33 1.64 8.83 12.32
C ILE A 33 2.63 7.76 11.84
N SER A 34 3.36 8.04 10.77
CA SER A 34 4.48 7.22 10.32
C SER A 34 5.64 7.18 11.32
N ASP A 35 5.77 8.23 12.16
CA ASP A 35 6.84 8.36 13.14
C ASP A 35 6.40 7.87 14.54
N PHE A 36 5.12 7.53 14.70
CA PHE A 36 4.55 7.15 15.99
C PHE A 36 5.08 5.81 16.49
N ARG A 37 5.40 5.78 17.78
CA ARG A 37 5.77 4.57 18.49
C ARG A 37 5.00 4.50 19.81
N ASN A 38 4.32 3.38 20.05
CA ASN A 38 3.80 3.07 21.38
C ASN A 38 4.97 2.95 22.36
N GLY A 39 5.04 3.84 23.35
CA GLY A 39 6.04 3.77 24.42
C GLY A 39 7.31 4.62 24.25
N GLY A 40 7.31 5.59 23.34
CA GLY A 40 8.42 6.55 23.18
C GLY A 40 9.68 5.96 22.52
N GLY A 41 10.15 6.61 21.51
CA GLY A 41 11.33 6.26 20.74
C GLY A 41 11.07 6.19 19.23
N GLU A 42 12.10 6.01 18.41
CA GLU A 42 11.95 5.97 16.96
C GLU A 42 11.15 4.74 16.52
N SER A 43 10.05 4.97 15.83
CA SER A 43 9.19 3.93 15.27
C SER A 43 9.89 3.13 14.18
N GLY A 44 9.71 1.81 14.18
CA GLY A 44 10.14 0.96 13.08
C GLY A 44 9.55 1.40 11.74
N MET A 45 8.34 1.93 11.72
CA MET A 45 7.67 2.43 10.52
C MET A 45 8.31 3.70 9.96
N ARG A 46 8.91 4.57 10.76
CA ARG A 46 9.63 5.75 10.26
C ARG A 46 10.73 5.40 9.26
N ARG A 47 11.57 4.41 9.58
CA ARG A 47 12.63 3.93 8.69
C ARG A 47 12.05 3.25 7.46
N TRP A 48 10.99 2.47 7.65
CA TRP A 48 10.31 1.77 6.58
C TRP A 48 9.70 2.76 5.58
N TYR A 49 8.93 3.75 6.04
CA TYR A 49 8.33 4.78 5.17
C TYR A 49 9.38 5.62 4.46
N LYS A 50 10.43 6.03 5.16
CA LYS A 50 11.56 6.77 4.54
C LYS A 50 12.19 6.01 3.38
N LYS A 51 12.22 4.68 3.45
CA LYS A 51 12.75 3.81 2.41
C LYS A 51 11.75 3.52 1.30
N HIS A 52 10.46 3.38 1.63
CA HIS A 52 9.45 2.81 0.72
C HIS A 52 8.49 3.84 0.12
N LEU A 53 8.25 5.00 0.76
CA LEU A 53 7.41 6.06 0.19
C LEU A 53 8.01 6.74 -1.05
N PRO A 54 9.31 7.06 -1.11
CA PRO A 54 9.88 7.65 -2.33
C PRO A 54 9.75 6.69 -3.52
N PHE A 55 9.25 7.21 -4.64
CA PHE A 55 9.04 6.40 -5.85
C PHE A 55 10.36 5.90 -6.44
N LYS A 56 10.44 4.59 -6.65
CA LYS A 56 11.63 3.94 -7.21
C LYS A 56 11.69 4.07 -8.72
N ILE A 57 10.53 4.11 -9.39
CA ILE A 57 10.46 4.26 -10.84
C ILE A 57 11.09 5.58 -11.30
N LEU A 58 10.95 6.67 -10.54
CA LEU A 58 11.61 7.96 -10.85
C LEU A 58 13.14 7.87 -10.85
N LYS A 59 13.71 6.91 -10.12
CA LYS A 59 15.16 6.68 -10.05
C LYS A 59 15.70 5.84 -11.21
N GLN A 60 14.83 5.40 -12.12
CA GLN A 60 15.22 4.55 -13.25
C GLN A 60 15.67 5.38 -14.48
N ASN A 61 15.58 6.71 -14.43
CA ASN A 61 15.92 7.62 -15.53
C ASN A 61 15.23 7.24 -16.86
N ILE A 62 13.91 6.96 -16.80
CA ILE A 62 13.12 6.69 -17.98
C ILE A 62 12.92 8.01 -18.74
N GLU A 63 13.35 8.04 -20.01
CA GLU A 63 13.21 9.22 -20.86
C GLU A 63 11.73 9.63 -20.97
N GLY A 64 11.43 10.90 -20.77
CA GLY A 64 10.07 11.48 -20.82
C GLY A 64 9.23 11.29 -19.54
N PHE A 65 9.67 10.49 -18.57
CA PHE A 65 8.95 10.22 -17.32
C PHE A 65 9.43 11.14 -16.18
N SER A 66 8.52 11.71 -15.45
CA SER A 66 8.82 12.72 -14.43
C SER A 66 7.89 12.65 -13.21
N GLU A 67 8.14 13.51 -12.22
CA GLU A 67 7.33 13.60 -10.99
C GLU A 67 5.84 13.90 -11.22
N LYS A 68 5.48 14.57 -12.31
CA LYS A 68 4.07 14.87 -12.64
C LYS A 68 3.30 13.59 -13.05
N ASP A 69 4.00 12.55 -13.47
CA ASP A 69 3.42 11.33 -14.02
C ASP A 69 3.15 10.26 -12.95
N ILE A 70 3.63 10.47 -11.70
CA ILE A 70 3.50 9.50 -10.60
C ILE A 70 2.28 9.69 -9.69
N ASP A 71 1.43 10.67 -9.91
CA ASP A 71 0.26 10.93 -9.04
C ASP A 71 -1.04 10.43 -9.71
N ASN A 72 -0.96 9.29 -10.39
CA ASN A 72 -2.10 8.71 -11.09
C ASN A 72 -2.17 7.19 -10.88
N THR A 73 -2.79 6.80 -9.77
CA THR A 73 -2.98 5.38 -9.42
C THR A 73 -3.81 4.62 -10.46
N TYR A 74 -4.70 5.30 -11.16
CA TYR A 74 -5.50 4.71 -12.24
C TYR A 74 -4.62 4.24 -13.41
N LYS A 75 -3.52 4.93 -13.67
CA LYS A 75 -2.47 4.52 -14.63
C LYS A 75 -1.43 3.56 -14.02
N GLY A 76 -1.67 3.07 -12.82
CA GLY A 76 -0.84 2.07 -12.17
C GLY A 76 0.32 2.62 -11.32
N ILE A 77 0.51 3.94 -11.21
CA ILE A 77 1.59 4.54 -10.40
C ILE A 77 1.03 5.65 -9.54
N GLY A 78 1.26 5.57 -8.22
CA GLY A 78 0.76 6.62 -7.33
C GLY A 78 0.51 6.11 -5.92
N ILE A 79 -0.16 6.92 -5.11
CA ILE A 79 -0.56 6.56 -3.75
C ILE A 79 -2.07 6.74 -3.64
N ASN A 80 -2.75 5.70 -3.16
CA ASN A 80 -4.16 5.69 -2.85
C ASN A 80 -4.36 5.49 -1.35
N MET A 81 -5.41 6.12 -0.80
CA MET A 81 -5.81 5.95 0.60
C MET A 81 -7.31 5.78 0.69
N TRP A 82 -7.77 4.96 1.63
CA TRP A 82 -9.19 4.83 1.94
C TRP A 82 -9.42 4.47 3.41
N TRP A 83 -10.65 4.67 3.84
CA TRP A 83 -11.11 4.42 5.18
C TRP A 83 -12.04 3.20 5.22
N ASP A 84 -11.74 2.28 6.11
CA ASP A 84 -12.62 1.18 6.51
C ASP A 84 -13.35 1.61 7.78
N SER A 85 -14.61 2.04 7.62
CA SER A 85 -15.43 2.54 8.70
C SER A 85 -15.89 1.43 9.67
N ARG A 86 -15.96 0.18 9.21
CA ARG A 86 -16.38 -0.96 10.04
C ARG A 86 -15.32 -1.35 11.07
N PHE A 87 -14.07 -1.49 10.65
CA PHE A 87 -12.97 -1.87 11.53
C PHE A 87 -12.09 -0.68 11.95
N LYS A 88 -12.50 0.54 11.62
CA LYS A 88 -11.79 1.78 11.97
C LYS A 88 -10.32 1.73 11.56
N ARG A 89 -10.08 1.46 10.29
CA ARG A 89 -8.74 1.33 9.72
C ARG A 89 -8.53 2.27 8.54
N LEU A 90 -7.41 2.95 8.55
CA LEU A 90 -6.89 3.67 7.40
C LEU A 90 -6.03 2.73 6.58
N PHE A 91 -6.29 2.62 5.29
CA PHE A 91 -5.44 1.93 4.34
C PHE A 91 -4.62 2.91 3.52
N VAL A 92 -3.39 2.54 3.25
CA VAL A 92 -2.48 3.26 2.37
C VAL A 92 -1.88 2.27 1.40
N THR A 93 -2.08 2.49 0.11
CA THR A 93 -1.45 1.73 -0.97
C THR A 93 -0.53 2.63 -1.76
N LYS A 94 0.66 2.15 -2.05
CA LYS A 94 1.56 2.75 -3.03
C LYS A 94 1.78 1.78 -4.18
N LEU A 95 1.53 2.25 -5.38
CA LEU A 95 1.81 1.55 -6.63
C LEU A 95 3.14 2.06 -7.18
N ASP A 96 4.13 1.18 -7.28
CA ASP A 96 5.47 1.53 -7.74
C ASP A 96 6.16 0.32 -8.39
N TYR A 97 7.01 0.59 -9.35
CA TYR A 97 7.66 -0.43 -10.16
C TYR A 97 9.14 -0.16 -10.39
N ILE A 98 9.86 -1.18 -10.76
CA ILE A 98 11.25 -1.11 -11.19
C ILE A 98 11.38 -1.76 -12.57
N VAL A 99 11.99 -1.07 -13.51
CA VAL A 99 12.35 -1.64 -14.81
C VAL A 99 13.35 -2.78 -14.60
N LYS A 100 13.09 -3.94 -15.18
CA LYS A 100 14.02 -5.08 -15.11
C LYS A 100 15.30 -4.81 -15.89
N THR A 101 16.40 -5.37 -15.41
CA THR A 101 17.75 -5.10 -15.92
C THR A 101 17.92 -5.18 -17.44
N PRO A 102 17.34 -6.17 -18.17
CA PRO A 102 17.49 -6.24 -19.63
C PRO A 102 16.88 -5.06 -20.39
N TYR A 103 15.91 -4.37 -19.80
CA TYR A 103 15.13 -3.28 -20.39
C TYR A 103 15.49 -1.90 -19.84
N LYS A 104 16.41 -1.84 -18.89
CA LYS A 104 16.87 -0.59 -18.27
C LYS A 104 17.47 0.34 -19.34
N ASN A 105 17.07 1.61 -19.30
CA ASN A 105 17.43 2.66 -20.28
C ASN A 105 16.90 2.41 -21.74
N LYS A 106 16.02 1.43 -21.94
CA LYS A 106 15.43 1.14 -23.25
C LYS A 106 13.93 1.45 -23.28
N ILE A 107 13.32 1.58 -22.11
CA ILE A 107 11.92 2.00 -21.99
C ILE A 107 11.88 3.52 -21.95
N LYS A 108 10.97 4.10 -22.73
CA LYS A 108 10.64 5.51 -22.79
C LYS A 108 9.21 5.75 -22.33
N TYR A 109 8.88 6.97 -21.95
CA TYR A 109 7.53 7.38 -21.62
C TYR A 109 7.11 8.50 -22.57
N GLU A 110 6.15 8.24 -23.43
CA GLU A 110 5.67 9.16 -24.45
C GLU A 110 4.15 9.07 -24.55
N ASP A 111 3.50 10.20 -24.71
CA ASP A 111 2.04 10.30 -24.86
C ASP A 111 1.23 9.71 -23.70
N GLY A 112 1.85 9.61 -22.52
CA GLY A 112 1.22 9.03 -21.33
C GLY A 112 1.38 7.51 -21.18
N ASP A 113 2.15 6.87 -22.05
CA ASP A 113 2.37 5.42 -22.07
C ASP A 113 3.86 5.05 -22.02
N PHE A 114 4.16 3.91 -21.41
CA PHE A 114 5.50 3.32 -21.51
C PHE A 114 5.66 2.63 -22.85
N LYS A 115 6.80 2.83 -23.52
CA LYS A 115 7.10 2.25 -24.82
C LYS A 115 8.45 1.51 -24.81
N TYR A 116 8.48 0.34 -25.42
CA TYR A 116 9.70 -0.41 -25.73
C TYR A 116 9.71 -0.75 -27.21
N ASN A 117 10.74 -0.35 -27.95
CA ASN A 117 10.85 -0.51 -29.40
C ASN A 117 9.58 0.00 -30.14
N ASN A 118 9.08 1.17 -29.76
CA ASN A 118 7.87 1.83 -30.25
C ASN A 118 6.54 1.08 -29.98
N ASN A 119 6.57 -0.02 -29.24
CA ASN A 119 5.36 -0.71 -28.81
C ASN A 119 4.99 -0.25 -27.39
N ILE A 120 3.69 -0.05 -27.14
CA ILE A 120 3.18 0.24 -25.80
C ILE A 120 3.39 -1.00 -24.92
N VAL A 121 3.93 -0.77 -23.73
CA VAL A 121 4.11 -1.80 -22.70
C VAL A 121 3.41 -1.36 -21.42
N GLU A 122 2.54 -2.20 -20.92
CA GLU A 122 1.83 -1.90 -19.68
C GLU A 122 2.75 -1.98 -18.46
N ILE A 123 2.55 -1.10 -17.49
CA ILE A 123 3.34 -1.06 -16.25
C ILE A 123 3.21 -2.35 -15.43
N THR A 124 2.10 -3.06 -15.58
CA THR A 124 1.85 -4.34 -14.92
C THR A 124 2.49 -5.53 -15.61
N ASN A 125 3.01 -5.35 -16.84
CA ASN A 125 3.65 -6.43 -17.56
C ASN A 125 4.93 -6.89 -16.86
N THR A 126 4.87 -8.11 -16.32
CA THR A 126 5.95 -8.72 -15.51
C THR A 126 7.20 -9.05 -16.31
N GLU A 127 7.16 -9.01 -17.64
CA GLU A 127 8.35 -9.16 -18.48
C GLU A 127 9.28 -7.95 -18.29
N TYR A 128 8.73 -6.74 -18.37
CA TYR A 128 9.48 -5.47 -18.37
C TYR A 128 9.66 -4.89 -16.98
N PHE A 129 8.65 -5.03 -16.11
CA PHE A 129 8.61 -4.39 -14.80
C PHE A 129 8.56 -5.40 -13.66
N LYS A 130 9.17 -5.02 -12.55
CA LYS A 130 9.01 -5.68 -11.25
C LYS A 130 8.09 -4.83 -10.39
N ASN A 131 6.97 -5.38 -9.97
CA ASN A 131 6.06 -4.75 -9.02
C ASN A 131 6.73 -4.70 -7.63
N ILE A 132 6.78 -3.49 -7.03
CA ILE A 132 7.26 -3.22 -5.67
C ILE A 132 6.23 -2.44 -4.86
N SER A 133 4.98 -2.50 -5.29
CA SER A 133 3.83 -1.91 -4.61
C SER A 133 3.63 -2.52 -3.23
N TRP A 134 2.93 -1.80 -2.38
CA TRP A 134 2.59 -2.28 -1.05
C TRP A 134 1.28 -1.65 -0.57
N THR A 135 0.57 -2.37 0.30
CA THR A 135 -0.59 -1.88 1.04
C THR A 135 -0.39 -2.13 2.51
N VAL A 136 -0.67 -1.13 3.34
CA VAL A 136 -0.59 -1.21 4.80
C VAL A 136 -1.83 -0.60 5.44
N SER A 137 -2.17 -1.05 6.64
CA SER A 137 -3.25 -0.44 7.41
C SER A 137 -2.79 0.12 8.76
N TYR A 138 -3.45 1.20 9.17
CA TYR A 138 -3.25 1.88 10.45
C TYR A 138 -4.57 1.96 11.21
N SER A 139 -4.52 1.71 12.51
CA SER A 139 -5.66 1.93 13.41
C SER A 139 -5.44 3.17 14.27
N PRO A 140 -6.28 4.21 14.12
CA PRO A 140 -6.26 5.35 15.02
C PRO A 140 -6.64 4.99 16.46
N ILE A 141 -7.46 3.95 16.66
CA ILE A 141 -7.86 3.47 17.99
C ILE A 141 -6.66 2.98 18.78
N TYR A 142 -5.77 2.21 18.13
CA TYR A 142 -4.58 1.65 18.77
C TYR A 142 -3.31 2.48 18.53
N ASN A 143 -3.41 3.57 17.77
CA ASN A 143 -2.26 4.37 17.32
C ASN A 143 -1.12 3.52 16.76
N SER A 144 -1.46 2.53 15.95
CA SER A 144 -0.48 1.59 15.43
C SER A 144 -0.76 1.15 14.00
N TRP A 145 0.32 0.85 13.28
CA TRP A 145 0.26 0.15 12.00
C TRP A 145 0.02 -1.32 12.29
N ILE A 146 -1.01 -1.90 11.61
CA ILE A 146 -1.52 -3.22 11.99
C ILE A 146 -1.00 -4.31 11.06
N SER A 147 -1.17 -4.11 9.75
CA SER A 147 -0.96 -5.19 8.79
C SER A 147 -0.42 -4.70 7.46
N TYR A 148 0.27 -5.59 6.76
CA TYR A 148 0.61 -5.52 5.35
C TYR A 148 -0.35 -6.40 4.56
N TYR A 149 -0.61 -6.01 3.31
CA TYR A 149 -1.51 -6.74 2.42
C TYR A 149 -0.87 -6.91 1.05
N ASP A 150 -1.17 -8.02 0.40
CA ASP A 150 -0.65 -8.38 -0.93
C ASP A 150 -1.62 -8.01 -2.07
N PHE A 151 -2.62 -7.16 -1.79
CA PHE A 151 -3.47 -6.58 -2.82
C PHE A 151 -3.19 -5.07 -2.97
N PHE A 152 -3.26 -4.57 -4.22
CA PHE A 152 -2.77 -3.24 -4.57
C PHE A 152 -3.82 -2.48 -5.39
N PRO A 153 -4.87 -1.91 -4.75
CA PRO A 153 -5.91 -1.20 -5.46
C PRO A 153 -5.42 0.11 -6.07
N GLN A 154 -5.89 0.36 -7.27
CA GLN A 154 -5.63 1.60 -8.00
C GLN A 154 -6.59 2.71 -7.59
N TYR A 155 -7.81 2.36 -7.23
CA TYR A 155 -8.82 3.29 -6.72
C TYR A 155 -9.64 2.65 -5.60
N SER A 156 -10.32 3.50 -4.83
CA SER A 156 -11.09 3.07 -3.67
C SER A 156 -12.27 3.99 -3.41
N ILE A 157 -13.34 3.42 -2.86
CA ILE A 157 -14.55 4.12 -2.42
C ILE A 157 -14.87 3.66 -1.02
N SER A 158 -14.84 4.58 -0.05
CA SER A 158 -15.24 4.30 1.33
C SER A 158 -16.75 4.41 1.47
N GLN A 159 -17.36 3.44 2.15
CA GLN A 159 -18.79 3.38 2.50
C GLN A 159 -18.94 3.22 4.01
N ASN A 160 -20.17 3.31 4.54
CA ASN A 160 -20.38 3.22 5.98
C ASN A 160 -20.07 1.84 6.57
N ASP A 161 -20.46 0.76 5.88
CA ASP A 161 -20.34 -0.60 6.41
C ASP A 161 -19.37 -1.49 5.63
N TYR A 162 -18.90 -1.02 4.48
CA TYR A 162 -17.97 -1.72 3.61
C TYR A 162 -17.15 -0.71 2.82
N PHE A 163 -16.16 -1.17 2.12
CA PHE A 163 -15.44 -0.37 1.15
C PHE A 163 -15.32 -1.13 -0.18
N GLN A 164 -15.12 -0.37 -1.23
CA GLN A 164 -14.87 -0.90 -2.56
C GLN A 164 -13.49 -0.47 -3.01
N THR A 165 -12.82 -1.37 -3.69
CA THR A 165 -11.54 -1.08 -4.36
C THR A 165 -11.54 -1.65 -5.74
N GLY A 166 -10.68 -1.13 -6.60
CA GLY A 166 -10.63 -1.61 -7.95
C GLY A 166 -9.25 -1.58 -8.56
N ILE A 167 -9.10 -2.40 -9.59
CA ILE A 167 -7.93 -2.53 -10.44
C ILE A 167 -8.39 -2.34 -11.88
N ASN A 168 -7.69 -1.50 -12.64
CA ASN A 168 -7.97 -1.23 -14.05
C ASN A 168 -6.94 -1.87 -14.98
N TYR A 169 -5.72 -2.08 -14.47
CA TYR A 169 -4.65 -2.76 -15.17
C TYR A 169 -4.15 -3.90 -14.30
N ALA A 170 -4.69 -5.08 -14.46
CA ALA A 170 -4.19 -6.28 -13.84
C ALA A 170 -3.38 -7.10 -14.85
N SER A 171 -2.43 -7.90 -14.34
CA SER A 171 -1.75 -8.90 -15.16
C SER A 171 -2.70 -10.02 -15.61
N ASP A 172 -3.81 -10.16 -14.90
CA ASP A 172 -4.93 -11.05 -15.20
C ASP A 172 -6.22 -10.21 -15.27
N SER A 173 -6.86 -10.16 -16.44
CA SER A 173 -8.08 -9.37 -16.65
C SER A 173 -9.26 -9.82 -15.77
N SER A 174 -9.24 -11.02 -15.23
CA SER A 174 -10.24 -11.49 -14.26
C SER A 174 -10.19 -10.76 -12.92
N GLU A 175 -9.06 -10.12 -12.59
CA GLU A 175 -8.88 -9.31 -11.38
C GLU A 175 -9.34 -7.86 -11.57
N GLU A 176 -9.58 -7.42 -12.81
CA GLU A 176 -10.01 -6.06 -13.12
C GLU A 176 -11.45 -5.79 -12.67
N GLY A 177 -11.73 -4.53 -12.39
CA GLY A 177 -13.06 -4.06 -12.03
C GLY A 177 -13.17 -3.52 -10.62
N LEU A 178 -14.41 -3.38 -10.15
CA LEU A 178 -14.76 -2.86 -8.83
C LEU A 178 -15.18 -4.02 -7.92
N TRP A 179 -14.50 -4.16 -6.81
CA TRP A 179 -14.70 -5.23 -5.84
C TRP A 179 -15.18 -4.68 -4.50
N SER A 180 -16.27 -5.26 -3.97
CA SER A 180 -16.77 -4.93 -2.65
C SER A 180 -16.13 -5.83 -1.60
N HIS A 181 -15.68 -5.22 -0.50
CA HIS A 181 -15.04 -5.90 0.63
C HIS A 181 -15.96 -5.88 1.86
N LEU A 182 -15.70 -6.79 2.81
CA LEU A 182 -16.43 -6.91 4.07
C LEU A 182 -17.91 -7.38 3.94
N LEU A 183 -18.25 -7.97 2.81
CA LEU A 183 -19.60 -8.55 2.64
C LEU A 183 -19.75 -9.82 3.49
N THR A 184 -20.91 -9.98 4.13
CA THR A 184 -21.18 -11.02 5.14
C THR A 184 -21.09 -12.47 4.66
N ASN A 185 -21.20 -12.71 3.36
CA ASN A 185 -21.25 -14.06 2.79
C ASN A 185 -20.05 -14.39 1.88
N LYS A 186 -18.90 -13.79 2.13
CA LYS A 186 -17.70 -14.01 1.31
C LYS A 186 -16.57 -14.64 2.12
N SER A 187 -15.75 -15.41 1.43
CA SER A 187 -14.58 -16.07 2.03
C SER A 187 -13.57 -15.04 2.56
N PHE A 188 -12.99 -15.33 3.72
CA PHE A 188 -11.87 -14.55 4.26
C PHE A 188 -10.63 -14.65 3.38
N GLN A 189 -9.83 -13.58 3.37
CA GLN A 189 -8.54 -13.52 2.63
C GLN A 189 -8.69 -13.63 1.11
N VAL A 190 -9.86 -13.43 0.57
CA VAL A 190 -10.07 -13.40 -0.88
C VAL A 190 -10.17 -11.93 -1.33
N PHE A 191 -9.19 -11.51 -2.13
CA PHE A 191 -9.16 -10.20 -2.78
C PHE A 191 -9.07 -10.41 -4.28
N TYR A 192 -9.91 -9.74 -5.05
CA TYR A 192 -9.97 -9.85 -6.51
C TYR A 192 -10.10 -11.30 -7.02
N GLY A 193 -10.96 -12.08 -6.34
CA GLY A 193 -11.15 -13.50 -6.67
C GLY A 193 -10.03 -14.44 -6.25
N LYS A 194 -8.92 -13.92 -5.75
CA LYS A 194 -7.73 -14.68 -5.38
C LYS A 194 -7.58 -14.81 -3.88
N LYS A 195 -7.26 -16.00 -3.39
CA LYS A 195 -6.99 -16.24 -1.97
C LYS A 195 -5.53 -15.92 -1.65
N TYR A 196 -5.33 -15.08 -0.62
CA TYR A 196 -4.03 -14.72 -0.11
C TYR A 196 -3.77 -15.41 1.24
N PRO A 197 -2.60 -15.98 1.47
CA PRO A 197 -2.22 -16.51 2.79
C PRO A 197 -2.03 -15.34 3.77
N TRP A 198 -2.23 -15.61 5.05
CA TRP A 198 -1.83 -14.68 6.09
C TRP A 198 -0.56 -15.16 6.78
N THR A 199 0.29 -14.22 7.17
CA THR A 199 1.54 -14.50 7.86
C THR A 199 1.60 -13.67 9.13
N ILE A 200 2.00 -14.29 10.23
CA ILE A 200 2.30 -13.60 11.48
C ILE A 200 3.81 -13.58 11.66
N GLU A 201 4.37 -12.38 11.75
CA GLU A 201 5.76 -12.19 12.16
C GLU A 201 5.80 -11.84 13.65
N ILE A 202 6.41 -12.70 14.46
CA ILE A 202 6.59 -12.48 15.89
C ILE A 202 8.06 -12.14 16.15
N PRO A 203 8.37 -10.87 16.48
CA PRO A 203 9.73 -10.50 16.83
C PRO A 203 10.09 -11.11 18.20
N ILE A 204 10.99 -12.07 18.20
CA ILE A 204 11.57 -12.61 19.44
C ILE A 204 12.80 -11.78 19.77
N LYS A 205 12.71 -10.97 20.83
CA LYS A 205 13.84 -10.19 21.32
C LYS A 205 14.75 -11.07 22.15
N ASN A 206 15.90 -11.41 21.61
CA ASN A 206 16.93 -12.17 22.32
C ASN A 206 17.76 -11.23 23.20
N ASN A 207 17.54 -11.21 24.50
CA ASN A 207 18.36 -10.54 25.49
C ASN A 207 19.36 -11.54 26.08
N TYR A 208 20.35 -11.98 25.30
CA TYR A 208 21.47 -12.82 25.75
C TYR A 208 21.11 -14.16 26.43
N VAL A 209 19.88 -14.63 26.31
CA VAL A 209 19.43 -15.93 26.81
C VAL A 209 18.88 -16.72 25.65
N ASN A 210 19.27 -17.98 25.52
CA ASN A 210 18.69 -18.90 24.55
C ASN A 210 17.22 -19.14 24.91
N ASN A 211 16.31 -18.42 24.28
CA ASN A 211 14.89 -18.65 24.40
C ASN A 211 14.48 -19.76 23.46
N ILE A 212 14.09 -20.88 24.02
CA ILE A 212 13.48 -21.97 23.27
C ILE A 212 11.98 -21.69 23.23
N LEU A 213 11.43 -21.51 22.03
CA LEU A 213 9.99 -21.46 21.82
C LEU A 213 9.45 -22.88 21.91
N ASN A 214 8.95 -23.28 23.08
CA ASN A 214 8.51 -24.65 23.32
C ASN A 214 7.10 -24.96 22.81
N ASP A 215 6.26 -23.94 22.64
CA ASP A 215 4.88 -24.11 22.16
C ASP A 215 4.34 -22.82 21.52
N LEU A 216 3.76 -22.95 20.35
CA LEU A 216 3.00 -21.89 19.67
C LEU A 216 1.59 -22.40 19.38
N LYS A 217 0.61 -22.01 20.18
CA LYS A 217 -0.80 -22.34 19.92
C LYS A 217 -1.46 -21.26 19.09
N ILE A 218 -1.80 -21.60 17.87
CA ILE A 218 -2.58 -20.74 16.98
C ILE A 218 -4.02 -21.25 16.98
N TRP A 219 -4.95 -20.43 17.48
CA TRP A 219 -6.37 -20.70 17.39
C TRP A 219 -6.92 -20.01 16.15
N SER A 220 -7.25 -20.75 15.12
CA SER A 220 -8.00 -20.24 13.97
C SER A 220 -9.42 -20.81 14.03
N ILE A 221 -10.42 -19.94 14.07
CA ILE A 221 -11.80 -20.34 13.85
C ILE A 221 -12.03 -20.24 12.34
N SER A 222 -12.01 -21.37 11.67
CA SER A 222 -12.50 -21.47 10.30
C SER A 222 -14.02 -21.64 10.37
N GLN A 223 -14.76 -20.63 9.99
CA GLN A 223 -16.17 -20.75 9.65
C GLN A 223 -16.33 -20.91 8.15
#